data_89fd42e512626cdab61bce33f6f50c85
#
_entry.id   89fd42e512626cdab61bce33f6f50c85
#
_cell.length_a   1.000
_cell.length_b   1.000
_cell.length_c   1.000
_cell.angle_alpha   90.00
_cell.angle_beta   90.00
_cell.angle_gamma   90.00
#
_symmetry.space_group_name_H-M   'P 1'
#
loop_
_entity.id
_entity.type
_entity.pdbx_description
1 polymer ?
#
loop_
_entity_poly.entity_id
_entity_poly.type
_entity_poly.pdbx_seq_one_letter_code
_entity_poly.pdbx_strand_id
1 'polypeptide(L)'
;MSKTYKIAVLPGDGTGPEVIVEGRKVLNAVAAKHGIKLEYTEYDLGGERYLRTGELVPDSVLAELAKADAIYLGAIGHPDVKPGPLEKGILLRIRFHFDQYINLRPVKLYPNVETPLKDKGPEHIDFDIIRENCGGIYTGMGGAAHVGSPLDYATHQKT
;
A
#
# COMPACT_ATOMS: atom_id res chain seq x y z
N MET A 1 29.36 7.36 12.16
CA MET A 1 28.29 8.33 11.90
C MET A 1 26.99 7.57 11.82
N SER A 2 25.95 7.97 12.57
CA SER A 2 24.64 7.33 12.46
C SER A 2 24.03 7.68 11.10
N LYS A 3 23.59 6.68 10.34
CA LYS A 3 22.92 6.90 9.06
C LYS A 3 21.52 7.47 9.33
N THR A 4 21.16 8.53 8.62
CA THR A 4 19.81 9.11 8.64
C THR A 4 19.02 8.56 7.46
N TYR A 5 17.82 8.09 7.72
CA TYR A 5 16.90 7.59 6.70
C TYR A 5 15.69 8.53 6.57
N LYS A 6 15.35 8.87 5.36
CA LYS A 6 14.19 9.70 5.00
C LYS A 6 12.99 8.80 4.75
N ILE A 7 11.94 9.00 5.52
CA ILE A 7 10.72 8.20 5.44
C ILE A 7 9.58 9.10 4.95
N ALA A 8 9.06 8.80 3.78
CA ALA A 8 7.84 9.41 3.28
C ALA A 8 6.64 8.72 3.95
N VAL A 9 5.82 9.47 4.66
CA VAL A 9 4.67 8.95 5.40
C VAL A 9 3.39 9.32 4.67
N LEU A 10 2.60 8.32 4.33
CA LEU A 10 1.31 8.45 3.68
C LEU A 10 0.24 7.87 4.63
N PRO A 11 -0.33 8.66 5.54
CA PRO A 11 -1.34 8.16 6.48
C PRO A 11 -2.56 7.58 5.76
N GLY A 12 -3.02 8.27 4.72
CA GLY A 12 -4.17 7.86 3.92
C GLY A 12 -5.49 8.05 4.67
N ASP A 13 -6.39 7.07 4.55
CA ASP A 13 -7.78 7.14 4.96
C ASP A 13 -8.13 6.19 6.10
N GLY A 14 -9.32 6.36 6.67
CA GLY A 14 -9.93 5.45 7.64
C GLY A 14 -9.04 5.20 8.85
N THR A 15 -8.64 3.96 9.06
CA THR A 15 -7.76 3.54 10.16
C THR A 15 -6.28 3.86 9.91
N GLY A 16 -5.92 4.29 8.70
CA GLY A 16 -4.53 4.57 8.31
C GLY A 16 -3.79 5.53 9.22
N PRO A 17 -4.34 6.73 9.51
CA PRO A 17 -3.69 7.69 10.42
C PRO A 17 -3.42 7.11 11.81
N GLU A 18 -4.36 6.36 12.39
CA GLU A 18 -4.20 5.74 13.71
C GLU A 18 -3.07 4.70 13.70
N VAL A 19 -3.04 3.84 12.69
CA VAL A 19 -2.00 2.81 12.52
C VAL A 19 -0.63 3.45 12.33
N ILE A 20 -0.54 4.53 11.56
CA ILE A 20 0.73 5.27 11.36
C ILE A 20 1.25 5.84 12.68
N VAL A 21 0.39 6.40 13.51
CA VAL A 21 0.79 6.95 14.82
C VAL A 21 1.42 5.85 15.70
N GLU A 22 0.76 4.69 15.81
CA GLU A 22 1.28 3.58 16.62
C GLU A 22 2.55 2.97 16.03
N GLY A 23 2.59 2.79 14.71
CA GLY A 23 3.78 2.27 14.04
C GLY A 23 4.99 3.21 14.17
N ARG A 24 4.79 4.53 14.15
CA ARG A 24 5.88 5.51 14.38
C ARG A 24 6.46 5.40 15.79
N LYS A 25 5.64 5.08 16.81
CA LYS A 25 6.16 4.83 18.17
C LYS A 25 7.14 3.66 18.17
N VAL A 26 6.77 2.56 17.50
CA VAL A 26 7.64 1.37 17.37
C VAL A 26 8.90 1.69 16.59
N LEU A 27 8.77 2.34 15.43
CA LEU A 27 9.92 2.74 14.60
C LEU A 27 10.90 3.63 15.37
N ASN A 28 10.41 4.60 16.11
CA ASN A 28 11.25 5.49 16.91
C ASN A 28 11.97 4.75 18.05
N ALA A 29 11.28 3.82 18.72
CA ALA A 29 11.88 3.01 19.78
C ALA A 29 13.00 2.10 19.22
N VAL A 30 12.76 1.45 18.08
CA VAL A 30 13.76 0.62 17.39
C VAL A 30 14.93 1.47 16.90
N ALA A 31 14.65 2.63 16.31
CA ALA A 31 15.67 3.55 15.82
C ALA A 31 16.59 4.03 16.95
N ALA A 32 16.01 4.41 18.09
CA ALA A 32 16.77 4.79 19.28
C ALA A 32 17.67 3.64 19.79
N LYS A 33 17.10 2.43 19.87
CA LYS A 33 17.85 1.23 20.31
C LYS A 33 19.05 0.91 19.42
N HIS A 34 18.95 1.15 18.11
CA HIS A 34 19.98 0.80 17.13
C HIS A 34 20.82 2.00 16.65
N GLY A 35 20.66 3.19 17.23
CA GLY A 35 21.41 4.38 16.85
C GLY A 35 21.10 4.87 15.43
N ILE A 36 19.90 4.62 14.94
CA ILE A 36 19.40 5.03 13.63
C ILE A 36 18.67 6.37 13.78
N LYS A 37 18.82 7.27 12.79
CA LYS A 37 18.00 8.49 12.70
C LYS A 37 16.93 8.33 11.62
N LEU A 38 15.70 8.69 11.95
CA LEU A 38 14.57 8.70 11.01
C LEU A 38 14.06 10.14 10.86
N GLU A 39 13.98 10.60 9.61
CA GLU A 39 13.36 11.86 9.23
C GLU A 39 12.06 11.58 8.49
N TYR A 40 10.95 12.08 9.01
CA TYR A 40 9.61 11.83 8.45
C TYR A 40 9.12 13.05 7.68
N THR A 41 8.62 12.82 6.46
CA THR A 41 7.87 13.81 5.68
C THR A 41 6.49 13.24 5.39
N GLU A 42 5.43 13.92 5.83
CA GLU A 42 4.05 13.50 5.61
C GLU A 42 3.50 14.06 4.31
N TYR A 43 2.72 13.23 3.62
CA TYR A 43 2.03 13.57 2.38
C TYR A 43 0.54 13.32 2.54
N ASP A 44 -0.26 14.35 2.27
CA ASP A 44 -1.71 14.29 2.24
C ASP A 44 -2.16 13.62 0.93
N LEU A 45 -2.31 12.29 0.96
CA LEU A 45 -2.79 11.47 -0.14
C LEU A 45 -3.87 10.51 0.37
N GLY A 46 -5.00 10.49 -0.30
CA GLY A 46 -6.14 9.64 0.09
C GLY A 46 -7.46 10.12 -0.50
N GLY A 47 -8.54 9.51 -0.04
CA GLY A 47 -9.90 9.83 -0.48
C GLY A 47 -10.36 11.22 -0.05
N GLU A 48 -10.01 11.66 1.16
CA GLU A 48 -10.33 13.01 1.65
C GLU A 48 -9.73 14.09 0.73
N ARG A 49 -8.46 13.95 0.37
CA ARG A 49 -7.83 14.84 -0.60
C ARG A 49 -8.52 14.79 -1.96
N TYR A 50 -8.80 13.58 -2.44
CA TYR A 50 -9.44 13.36 -3.72
C TYR A 50 -10.83 14.03 -3.77
N LEU A 51 -11.65 13.89 -2.73
CA LEU A 51 -12.96 14.53 -2.64
C LEU A 51 -12.87 16.06 -2.63
N ARG A 52 -11.84 16.59 -1.98
CA ARG A 52 -11.62 18.03 -1.87
C ARG A 52 -11.06 18.66 -3.14
N THR A 53 -10.16 17.97 -3.84
CA THR A 53 -9.35 18.56 -4.93
C THR A 53 -9.56 17.91 -6.29
N GLY A 54 -10.12 16.70 -6.35
CA GLY A 54 -10.16 15.86 -7.55
C GLY A 54 -8.81 15.23 -7.93
N GLU A 55 -7.75 15.50 -7.16
CA GLU A 55 -6.39 15.03 -7.44
C GLU A 55 -6.06 13.76 -6.66
N LEU A 56 -5.33 12.85 -7.31
CA LEU A 56 -4.79 11.63 -6.70
C LEU A 56 -3.33 11.84 -6.29
N VAL A 57 -2.37 11.33 -7.07
CA VAL A 57 -0.94 11.56 -6.82
C VAL A 57 -0.36 12.40 -7.95
N PRO A 58 0.00 13.67 -7.71
CA PRO A 58 0.71 14.50 -8.69
C PRO A 58 2.12 13.96 -9.01
N ASP A 59 2.62 14.21 -10.22
CA ASP A 59 3.99 13.82 -10.61
C ASP A 59 5.05 14.48 -9.74
N SER A 60 4.80 15.70 -9.26
CA SER A 60 5.69 16.39 -8.31
C SER A 60 5.85 15.61 -7.00
N VAL A 61 4.77 15.02 -6.49
CA VAL A 61 4.82 14.19 -5.28
C VAL A 61 5.56 12.89 -5.55
N LEU A 62 5.35 12.23 -6.71
CA LEU A 62 6.15 11.05 -7.07
C LEU A 62 7.65 11.36 -7.10
N ALA A 63 8.03 12.53 -7.65
CA ALA A 63 9.42 12.96 -7.67
C ALA A 63 9.99 13.25 -6.27
N GLU A 64 9.16 13.65 -5.32
CA GLU A 64 9.56 13.78 -3.91
C GLU A 64 9.67 12.42 -3.22
N LEU A 65 8.71 11.53 -3.41
CA LEU A 65 8.74 10.17 -2.87
C LEU A 65 9.98 9.41 -3.33
N ALA A 66 10.46 9.65 -4.57
CA ALA A 66 11.70 9.07 -5.10
C ALA A 66 12.96 9.45 -4.31
N LYS A 67 12.92 10.52 -3.51
CA LYS A 67 14.05 10.96 -2.68
C LYS A 67 14.05 10.35 -1.29
N ALA A 68 13.00 9.62 -0.93
CA ALA A 68 12.89 8.93 0.34
C ALA A 68 13.56 7.55 0.29
N ASP A 69 14.09 7.10 1.41
CA ASP A 69 14.64 5.74 1.55
C ASP A 69 13.53 4.69 1.65
N ALA A 70 12.37 5.09 2.17
CA ALA A 70 11.18 4.23 2.26
C ALA A 70 9.89 5.04 2.25
N ILE A 71 8.83 4.42 1.78
CA ILE A 71 7.44 4.92 1.87
C ILE A 71 6.73 4.13 2.95
N TYR A 72 6.22 4.83 3.96
CA TYR A 72 5.44 4.25 5.04
C TYR A 72 3.97 4.60 4.85
N LEU A 73 3.20 3.64 4.35
CA LEU A 73 1.80 3.78 3.96
C LEU A 73 0.89 3.22 5.05
N GLY A 74 -0.15 3.97 5.41
CA GLY A 74 -1.23 3.53 6.27
C GLY A 74 -2.29 2.73 5.50
N ALA A 75 -3.41 3.36 5.18
CA ALA A 75 -4.49 2.75 4.40
C ALA A 75 -5.03 3.71 3.35
N ILE A 76 -5.47 3.19 2.22
CA ILE A 76 -6.13 3.98 1.18
C ILE A 76 -7.50 3.38 0.92
N GLY A 77 -8.53 4.21 1.05
CA GLY A 77 -9.91 3.83 0.79
C GLY A 77 -10.87 4.74 1.55
N HIS A 78 -11.87 5.27 0.86
CA HIS A 78 -12.85 6.17 1.44
C HIS A 78 -14.27 5.73 1.07
N PRO A 79 -15.24 5.70 2.02
CA PRO A 79 -16.58 5.20 1.76
C PRO A 79 -17.35 6.01 0.69
N ASP A 80 -17.08 7.30 0.57
CA ASP A 80 -17.73 8.18 -0.40
C ASP A 80 -17.05 8.22 -1.77
N VAL A 81 -15.97 7.45 -1.95
CA VAL A 81 -15.31 7.28 -3.25
C VAL A 81 -15.60 5.88 -3.79
N LYS A 82 -16.10 5.82 -5.03
CA LYS A 82 -16.34 4.53 -5.69
C LYS A 82 -15.08 3.68 -5.71
N PRO A 83 -15.17 2.35 -5.60
CA PRO A 83 -14.03 1.46 -5.75
C PRO A 83 -13.29 1.67 -7.09
N GLY A 84 -11.97 1.63 -7.05
CA GLY A 84 -11.09 1.69 -8.21
C GLY A 84 -10.25 2.96 -8.35
N PRO A 85 -10.78 4.18 -8.33
CA PRO A 85 -9.97 5.39 -8.51
C PRO A 85 -8.82 5.55 -7.53
N LEU A 86 -9.05 5.38 -6.23
CA LEU A 86 -8.02 5.52 -5.20
C LEU A 86 -6.95 4.43 -5.33
N GLU A 87 -7.37 3.18 -5.49
CA GLU A 87 -6.47 2.04 -5.66
C GLU A 87 -5.58 2.21 -6.90
N LYS A 88 -6.20 2.55 -8.04
CA LYS A 88 -5.47 2.74 -9.30
C LYS A 88 -4.61 3.99 -9.28
N GLY A 89 -5.15 5.09 -8.80
CA GLY A 89 -4.51 6.40 -8.88
C GLY A 89 -3.53 6.69 -7.75
N ILE A 90 -3.53 5.92 -6.67
CA ILE A 90 -2.57 6.07 -5.57
C ILE A 90 -1.72 4.81 -5.44
N LEU A 91 -2.31 3.69 -5.01
CA LEU A 91 -1.54 2.48 -4.69
C LEU A 91 -0.84 1.88 -5.91
N LEU A 92 -1.58 1.63 -6.99
CA LEU A 92 -1.00 1.05 -8.21
C LEU A 92 -0.07 2.05 -8.91
N ARG A 93 -0.41 3.35 -8.89
CA ARG A 93 0.46 4.38 -9.48
C ARG A 93 1.83 4.44 -8.82
N ILE A 94 1.90 4.43 -7.48
CA ILE A 94 3.15 4.39 -6.71
C ILE A 94 3.90 3.09 -7.02
N ARG A 95 3.21 1.96 -6.97
CA ARG A 95 3.76 0.64 -7.23
C ARG A 95 4.43 0.53 -8.60
N PHE A 96 3.74 0.92 -9.65
CA PHE A 96 4.28 0.88 -11.02
C PHE A 96 5.38 1.91 -11.26
N HIS A 97 5.23 3.11 -10.69
CA HIS A 97 6.23 4.17 -10.85
C HIS A 97 7.59 3.77 -10.26
N PHE A 98 7.58 3.06 -9.14
CA PHE A 98 8.80 2.61 -8.45
C PHE A 98 9.16 1.15 -8.72
N ASP A 99 8.49 0.49 -9.65
CA ASP A 99 8.68 -0.94 -9.99
C ASP A 99 8.71 -1.84 -8.75
N GLN A 100 7.74 -1.64 -7.84
CA GLN A 100 7.62 -2.41 -6.60
C GLN A 100 7.01 -3.79 -6.86
N TYR A 101 7.72 -4.63 -7.60
CA TYR A 101 7.22 -5.93 -8.08
C TYR A 101 7.13 -7.01 -6.99
N ILE A 102 7.88 -6.88 -5.90
CA ILE A 102 7.81 -7.81 -4.76
C ILE A 102 6.83 -7.31 -3.72
N ASN A 103 5.84 -8.12 -3.39
CA ASN A 103 4.97 -7.94 -2.23
C ASN A 103 5.27 -9.05 -1.22
N LEU A 104 6.09 -8.72 -0.23
CA LEU A 104 6.44 -9.62 0.86
C LEU A 104 5.35 -9.53 1.96
N ARG A 105 4.75 -10.65 2.28
CA ARG A 105 3.65 -10.74 3.25
C ARG A 105 3.98 -11.79 4.33
N PRO A 106 4.62 -11.38 5.43
CA PRO A 106 4.86 -12.28 6.55
C PRO A 106 3.53 -12.65 7.23
N VAL A 107 3.37 -13.92 7.54
CA VAL A 107 2.19 -14.48 8.22
C VAL A 107 2.68 -15.24 9.44
N LYS A 108 2.28 -14.77 10.61
CA LYS A 108 2.62 -15.39 11.89
C LYS A 108 1.40 -15.42 12.79
N LEU A 109 1.07 -16.61 13.30
CA LEU A 109 0.05 -16.75 14.34
C LEU A 109 0.70 -16.56 15.71
N TYR A 110 0.22 -15.58 16.47
CA TYR A 110 0.70 -15.34 17.83
C TYR A 110 -0.06 -16.18 18.85
N PRO A 111 0.54 -16.46 20.04
CA PRO A 111 -0.16 -17.15 21.12
C PRO A 111 -1.46 -16.44 21.50
N ASN A 112 -2.51 -17.22 21.80
CA ASN A 112 -3.85 -16.75 22.15
C ASN A 112 -4.62 -16.03 21.03
N VAL A 113 -4.15 -16.13 19.78
CA VAL A 113 -4.92 -15.69 18.61
C VAL A 113 -5.59 -16.89 17.96
N GLU A 114 -6.89 -16.80 17.72
CA GLU A 114 -7.64 -17.85 17.06
C GLU A 114 -7.32 -17.91 15.55
N THR A 115 -7.39 -19.12 15.00
CA THR A 115 -7.24 -19.37 13.56
C THR A 115 -8.42 -20.19 13.05
N PRO A 116 -8.92 -19.95 11.83
CA PRO A 116 -9.95 -20.78 11.22
C PRO A 116 -9.44 -22.17 10.80
N LEU A 117 -8.13 -22.40 10.86
CA LEU A 117 -7.53 -23.67 10.46
C LEU A 117 -7.63 -24.67 11.59
N LYS A 118 -8.24 -25.85 11.28
CA LYS A 118 -8.41 -26.93 12.24
C LYS A 118 -7.05 -27.52 12.67
N ASP A 119 -6.89 -27.75 13.96
CA ASP A 119 -5.72 -28.39 14.59
C ASP A 119 -4.39 -27.67 14.23
N LYS A 120 -4.43 -26.34 14.08
CA LYS A 120 -3.25 -25.49 13.85
C LYS A 120 -3.09 -24.46 14.95
N GLY A 121 -1.84 -24.27 15.36
CA GLY A 121 -1.42 -23.32 16.38
C GLY A 121 -0.23 -22.47 15.92
N PRO A 122 0.31 -21.63 16.81
CA PRO A 122 1.44 -20.75 16.51
C PRO A 122 2.67 -21.50 15.96
N GLU A 123 2.88 -22.74 16.37
CA GLU A 123 3.97 -23.60 15.92
C GLU A 123 3.84 -24.10 14.48
N HIS A 124 2.65 -23.95 13.88
CA HIS A 124 2.37 -24.35 12.51
C HIS A 124 2.32 -23.20 11.51
N ILE A 125 2.17 -21.95 12.00
CA ILE A 125 1.88 -20.79 11.15
C ILE A 125 2.93 -19.70 11.42
N ASP A 126 4.06 -19.81 10.70
CA ASP A 126 5.14 -18.82 10.65
C ASP A 126 5.80 -18.96 9.27
N PHE A 127 5.37 -18.18 8.27
CA PHE A 127 5.85 -18.26 6.90
C PHE A 127 5.68 -16.94 6.16
N ASP A 128 6.40 -16.79 5.05
CA ASP A 128 6.30 -15.64 4.15
C ASP A 128 5.62 -16.00 2.84
N ILE A 129 4.70 -15.16 2.39
CA ILE A 129 4.15 -15.20 1.04
C ILE A 129 4.85 -14.10 0.22
N ILE A 130 5.54 -14.50 -0.84
CA ILE A 130 6.14 -13.58 -1.80
C ILE A 130 5.24 -13.57 -3.04
N ARG A 131 4.61 -12.42 -3.31
CA ARG A 131 3.71 -12.24 -4.45
C ARG A 131 4.33 -11.28 -5.46
N GLU A 132 4.32 -11.67 -6.74
CA GLU A 132 4.52 -10.74 -7.83
C GLU A 132 3.39 -9.71 -7.83
N ASN A 133 3.69 -8.45 -8.13
CA ASN A 133 2.81 -7.34 -7.80
C ASN A 133 2.61 -6.31 -8.92
N CYS A 134 3.28 -6.45 -10.06
CA CYS A 134 3.23 -5.51 -11.19
C CYS A 134 2.72 -6.15 -12.49
N GLY A 135 2.71 -7.48 -12.59
CA GLY A 135 2.28 -8.22 -13.78
C GLY A 135 0.85 -8.74 -13.72
N GLY A 136 0.49 -9.53 -14.71
CA GLY A 136 -0.77 -10.24 -14.80
C GLY A 136 -1.99 -9.31 -14.78
N ILE A 137 -2.95 -9.61 -13.92
CA ILE A 137 -4.20 -8.85 -13.80
C ILE A 137 -4.02 -7.40 -13.33
N TYR A 138 -2.89 -7.08 -12.70
CA TYR A 138 -2.63 -5.73 -12.19
C TYR A 138 -2.26 -4.72 -13.29
N THR A 139 -1.83 -5.19 -14.46
CA THR A 139 -1.51 -4.32 -15.60
C THR A 139 -2.73 -3.58 -16.13
N GLY A 140 -3.95 -4.11 -15.88
CA GLY A 140 -5.19 -3.53 -16.38
C GLY A 140 -5.34 -3.58 -17.89
N MET A 141 -4.55 -4.41 -18.57
CA MET A 141 -4.67 -4.60 -20.03
C MET A 141 -5.95 -5.35 -20.36
N GLY A 142 -6.76 -4.77 -21.20
CA GLY A 142 -8.03 -5.34 -21.63
C GLY A 142 -8.95 -4.30 -22.25
N GLY A 143 -10.16 -4.69 -22.50
CA GLY A 143 -11.17 -3.80 -23.07
C GLY A 143 -12.56 -4.43 -23.06
N ALA A 144 -13.55 -3.63 -23.40
CA ALA A 144 -14.93 -4.07 -23.59
C ALA A 144 -15.42 -3.62 -24.96
N ALA A 145 -16.28 -4.40 -25.59
CA ALA A 145 -16.94 -4.08 -26.83
C ALA A 145 -18.44 -4.30 -26.74
N HIS A 146 -19.20 -3.59 -27.56
CA HIS A 146 -20.67 -3.64 -27.59
C HIS A 146 -21.35 -3.35 -26.25
N VAL A 147 -20.73 -2.51 -25.41
CA VAL A 147 -21.16 -2.20 -24.04
C VAL A 147 -22.63 -1.75 -24.03
N GLY A 148 -23.43 -2.39 -23.17
CA GLY A 148 -24.86 -2.12 -23.03
C GLY A 148 -25.75 -2.76 -24.12
N SER A 149 -25.22 -3.62 -24.98
CA SER A 149 -25.98 -4.39 -25.97
C SER A 149 -26.06 -5.87 -25.60
N PRO A 150 -26.92 -6.67 -26.26
CA PRO A 150 -26.94 -8.13 -26.08
C PRO A 150 -25.61 -8.84 -26.49
N LEU A 151 -24.73 -8.13 -27.18
CA LEU A 151 -23.42 -8.63 -27.62
C LEU A 151 -22.27 -8.06 -26.76
N ASP A 152 -22.60 -7.49 -25.59
CA ASP A 152 -21.62 -6.94 -24.65
C ASP A 152 -20.62 -8.03 -24.22
N TYR A 153 -19.34 -7.73 -24.34
CA TYR A 153 -18.26 -8.57 -23.83
C TYR A 153 -17.07 -7.75 -23.38
N ALA A 154 -16.35 -8.28 -22.41
CA ALA A 154 -15.08 -7.71 -21.95
C ALA A 154 -13.97 -8.73 -22.02
N THR A 155 -12.77 -8.28 -22.32
CA THR A 155 -11.56 -9.10 -22.31
C THR A 155 -10.56 -8.54 -21.31
N HIS A 156 -9.81 -9.42 -20.67
CA HIS A 156 -8.65 -9.06 -19.86
C HIS A 156 -7.44 -9.82 -20.39
N GLN A 157 -6.37 -9.10 -20.71
CA GLN A 157 -5.14 -9.72 -21.17
C GLN A 157 -4.21 -9.98 -19.99
N LYS A 158 -3.87 -11.24 -19.79
CA LYS A 158 -2.86 -11.67 -18.82
C LYS A 158 -1.52 -11.84 -19.55
N THR A 159 -0.51 -11.19 -19.05
CA THR A 159 0.89 -11.34 -19.50
C THR A 159 1.69 -12.18 -18.51
#